data_f8d7b1ddbf036da221696360c7ca936e
#
_entry.id   f8d7b1ddbf036da221696360c7ca936e
#
_cell.length_a   1.000
_cell.length_b   1.000
_cell.length_c   1.000
_cell.angle_alpha   90.00
_cell.angle_beta   90.00
_cell.angle_gamma   90.00
#
_symmetry.space_group_name_H-M   'P 1'
#
loop_
_entity.id
_entity.type
_entity.pdbx_description
1 polymer ?
#
loop_
_entity_poly.entity_id
_entity_poly.type
_entity_poly.pdbx_seq_one_letter_code
_entity_poly.pdbx_strand_id
1 'polypeptide(L)'
;MGNIIYKSDNIIPWDTQSAFKMTNYRVSVEENMVFCYLKTYVHGGDLVLCSYCFTENPKGNDNLHLYINLNPENREDILKIDFGFDGIKQISYRNKKTDIRVEYRPFKSDDEQGFYWCGELVLKADTIENLSGKKLEENSIFTLNMTQTFANGDVFVLFGNPEEENFKAEDCMDVFVVLNY
;
A
#
# COMPACT_ATOMS: atom_id res chain seq x y z
N MET A 1 14.85 -11.56 -2.23
CA MET A 1 14.42 -11.33 -3.63
C MET A 1 13.44 -10.17 -3.55
N GLY A 2 13.68 -9.03 -4.24
CA GLY A 2 12.81 -7.86 -4.13
C GLY A 2 11.53 -8.03 -4.93
N ASN A 3 10.48 -7.34 -4.52
CA ASN A 3 9.23 -7.26 -5.28
C ASN A 3 9.43 -6.37 -6.51
N ILE A 4 8.99 -6.81 -7.67
CA ILE A 4 9.15 -6.06 -8.92
C ILE A 4 7.87 -5.31 -9.20
N ILE A 5 8.01 -4.02 -9.49
CA ILE A 5 6.94 -3.19 -10.05
C ILE A 5 7.41 -2.56 -11.36
N TYR A 6 6.48 -2.18 -12.20
CA TYR A 6 6.80 -1.66 -13.52
C TYR A 6 6.60 -0.15 -13.60
N LYS A 7 7.49 0.51 -14.35
CA LYS A 7 7.36 1.91 -14.76
C LYS A 7 6.90 1.96 -16.21
N SER A 8 5.93 2.82 -16.50
CA SER A 8 5.44 3.07 -17.85
C SER A 8 4.98 4.53 -17.98
N ASP A 9 5.15 5.09 -19.16
CA ASP A 9 4.56 6.39 -19.55
C ASP A 9 3.08 6.23 -19.96
N ASN A 10 2.62 5.01 -20.16
CA ASN A 10 1.22 4.68 -20.40
C ASN A 10 0.56 4.16 -19.12
N ILE A 11 -0.74 4.37 -19.01
CA ILE A 11 -1.53 3.76 -17.93
C ILE A 11 -1.48 2.25 -18.10
N ILE A 12 -1.03 1.53 -17.07
CA ILE A 12 -1.02 0.07 -17.05
C ILE A 12 -2.35 -0.40 -16.45
N PRO A 13 -3.13 -1.21 -17.16
CA PRO A 13 -4.39 -1.74 -16.62
C PRO A 13 -4.16 -2.54 -15.34
N TRP A 14 -5.04 -2.36 -14.34
CA TRP A 14 -4.91 -3.02 -13.04
C TRP A 14 -4.95 -4.55 -13.11
N ASP A 15 -5.65 -5.13 -14.07
CA ASP A 15 -5.76 -6.58 -14.28
C ASP A 15 -4.43 -7.22 -14.76
N THR A 16 -3.54 -6.42 -15.35
CA THR A 16 -2.20 -6.87 -15.79
C THR A 16 -1.13 -6.74 -14.71
N GLN A 17 -1.43 -6.08 -13.58
CA GLN A 17 -0.49 -5.88 -12.49
C GLN A 17 -0.44 -7.07 -11.53
N SER A 18 0.76 -7.37 -11.03
CA SER A 18 0.93 -8.34 -9.94
C SER A 18 0.20 -7.88 -8.67
N ALA A 19 -0.51 -8.80 -8.04
CA ALA A 19 -1.18 -8.56 -6.77
C ALA A 19 -0.29 -9.01 -5.61
N PHE A 20 0.00 -8.10 -4.69
CA PHE A 20 0.67 -8.39 -3.43
C PHE A 20 -0.40 -8.69 -2.38
N LYS A 21 -0.53 -9.96 -2.01
CA LYS A 21 -1.61 -10.44 -1.14
C LYS A 21 -1.29 -10.14 0.32
N MET A 22 -2.28 -9.67 1.06
CA MET A 22 -2.20 -9.53 2.51
C MET A 22 -2.67 -10.80 3.20
N THR A 23 -2.02 -11.15 4.30
CA THR A 23 -2.27 -12.38 5.04
C THR A 23 -2.86 -12.08 6.41
N ASN A 24 -3.87 -12.86 6.81
CA ASN A 24 -4.36 -12.93 8.18
C ASN A 24 -3.80 -14.19 8.86
N TYR A 25 -2.98 -13.99 9.86
CA TYR A 25 -2.32 -15.09 10.57
C TYR A 25 -3.22 -15.81 11.60
N ARG A 26 -4.42 -15.26 11.90
CA ARG A 26 -5.38 -15.88 12.84
C ARG A 26 -6.24 -16.96 12.22
N VAL A 27 -6.24 -17.07 10.91
CA VAL A 27 -6.99 -18.10 10.18
C VAL A 27 -6.05 -19.13 9.59
N SER A 28 -6.54 -20.37 9.44
CA SER A 28 -5.76 -21.41 8.77
C SER A 28 -5.49 -21.04 7.31
N VAL A 29 -4.44 -21.63 6.72
CA VAL A 29 -4.12 -21.40 5.30
C VAL A 29 -5.29 -21.79 4.39
N GLU A 30 -6.06 -22.79 4.77
CA GLU A 30 -7.24 -23.28 4.03
C GLU A 30 -8.42 -22.32 4.12
N GLU A 31 -8.54 -21.60 5.24
CA GLU A 31 -9.57 -20.58 5.47
C GLU A 31 -9.11 -19.17 5.10
N ASN A 32 -7.82 -19.00 4.80
CA ASN A 32 -7.23 -17.71 4.48
C ASN A 32 -7.61 -17.30 3.05
N MET A 33 -8.85 -16.93 2.87
CA MET A 33 -9.31 -16.29 1.65
C MET A 33 -8.60 -14.95 1.50
N VAL A 34 -8.24 -14.59 0.28
CA VAL A 34 -7.58 -13.30 0.03
C VAL A 34 -8.61 -12.19 0.12
N PHE A 35 -8.71 -11.57 1.29
CA PHE A 35 -9.62 -10.47 1.54
C PHE A 35 -9.04 -9.10 1.24
N CYS A 36 -7.73 -9.01 1.06
CA CYS A 36 -7.07 -7.77 0.72
C CYS A 36 -5.81 -8.01 -0.10
N TYR A 37 -5.57 -7.15 -1.09
CA TYR A 37 -4.31 -7.12 -1.83
C TYR A 37 -3.98 -5.72 -2.32
N LEU A 38 -2.70 -5.49 -2.58
CA LEU A 38 -2.17 -4.26 -3.14
C LEU A 38 -1.70 -4.51 -4.57
N LYS A 39 -1.97 -3.57 -5.46
CA LYS A 39 -1.32 -3.45 -6.77
C LYS A 39 -0.64 -2.11 -6.87
N THR A 40 0.52 -2.05 -7.52
CA THR A 40 1.28 -0.79 -7.62
C THR A 40 2.14 -0.76 -8.88
N TYR A 41 2.33 0.43 -9.43
CA TYR A 41 3.22 0.70 -10.55
C TYR A 41 3.67 2.17 -10.53
N VAL A 42 4.64 2.52 -11.36
CA VAL A 42 5.10 3.90 -11.57
C VAL A 42 4.60 4.41 -12.90
N HIS A 43 3.89 5.55 -12.91
CA HIS A 43 3.38 6.21 -14.11
C HIS A 43 3.94 7.62 -14.23
N GLY A 44 4.76 7.86 -15.26
CA GLY A 44 5.37 9.20 -15.48
C GLY A 44 6.18 9.72 -14.29
N GLY A 45 6.66 8.83 -13.39
CA GLY A 45 7.33 9.17 -12.15
C GLY A 45 6.44 9.21 -10.90
N ASP A 46 5.12 9.24 -11.04
CA ASP A 46 4.16 9.11 -9.94
C ASP A 46 4.11 7.65 -9.45
N LEU A 47 4.08 7.43 -8.14
CA LEU A 47 3.81 6.12 -7.57
C LEU A 47 2.30 5.95 -7.41
N VAL A 48 1.75 4.99 -8.15
CA VAL A 48 0.32 4.67 -8.16
C VAL A 48 0.10 3.36 -7.42
N LEU A 49 -0.77 3.38 -6.43
CA LEU A 49 -1.11 2.22 -5.61
C LEU A 49 -2.63 2.03 -5.60
N CYS A 50 -3.08 0.79 -5.66
CA CYS A 50 -4.49 0.47 -5.49
C CYS A 50 -4.64 -0.70 -4.53
N SER A 51 -5.31 -0.46 -3.41
CA SER A 51 -5.71 -1.50 -2.46
C SER A 51 -7.07 -2.04 -2.85
N TYR A 52 -7.23 -3.37 -2.79
CA TYR A 52 -8.48 -4.08 -3.04
C TYR A 52 -8.88 -4.80 -1.76
N CYS A 53 -10.05 -4.50 -1.23
CA CYS A 53 -10.53 -5.03 0.04
C CYS A 53 -11.90 -5.66 -0.17
N PHE A 54 -11.99 -6.97 0.01
CA PHE A 54 -13.23 -7.74 -0.15
C PHE A 54 -14.12 -7.57 1.08
N THR A 55 -14.72 -6.41 1.21
CA THR A 55 -15.64 -6.04 2.28
C THR A 55 -16.87 -5.37 1.68
N GLU A 56 -18.01 -6.01 1.76
CA GLU A 56 -19.26 -5.53 1.17
C GLU A 56 -19.68 -4.15 1.71
N ASN A 57 -19.55 -3.98 3.01
CA ASN A 57 -19.93 -2.76 3.71
C ASN A 57 -18.76 -2.24 4.55
N PRO A 58 -17.83 -1.48 3.97
CA PRO A 58 -16.70 -0.93 4.71
C PRO A 58 -17.20 0.02 5.79
N LYS A 59 -16.84 -0.26 7.02
CA LYS A 59 -17.17 0.61 8.17
C LYS A 59 -16.08 1.66 8.33
N GLY A 60 -16.43 2.78 8.99
CA GLY A 60 -15.48 3.88 9.19
C GLY A 60 -14.21 3.54 10.00
N ASN A 61 -14.19 2.39 10.65
CA ASN A 61 -13.03 1.84 11.36
C ASN A 61 -12.33 0.66 10.66
N ASP A 62 -12.73 0.32 9.44
CA ASP A 62 -11.96 -0.55 8.56
C ASP A 62 -10.88 0.31 7.88
N ASN A 63 -9.67 0.29 8.45
CA ASN A 63 -8.61 1.20 8.06
C ASN A 63 -7.46 0.45 7.39
N LEU A 64 -6.91 1.09 6.36
CA LEU A 64 -5.64 0.72 5.75
C LEU A 64 -4.55 1.66 6.24
N HIS A 65 -3.40 1.10 6.54
CA HIS A 65 -2.20 1.82 6.93
C HIS A 65 -1.08 1.46 5.96
N LEU A 66 -0.69 2.42 5.13
CA LEU A 66 0.38 2.27 4.16
C LEU A 66 1.65 2.91 4.72
N TYR A 67 2.75 2.18 4.67
CA TYR A 67 4.07 2.60 5.09
C TYR A 67 4.99 2.57 3.87
N ILE A 68 5.59 3.70 3.53
CA ILE A 68 6.50 3.81 2.38
C ILE A 68 7.79 4.49 2.84
N ASN A 69 8.93 3.89 2.53
CA ASN A 69 10.22 4.55 2.66
C ASN A 69 10.86 4.66 1.27
N LEU A 70 10.88 5.87 0.73
CA LEU A 70 11.44 6.20 -0.58
C LEU A 70 12.98 6.37 -0.54
N ASN A 71 13.57 6.37 0.66
CA ASN A 71 15.01 6.47 0.89
C ASN A 71 15.46 5.39 1.89
N PRO A 72 15.57 4.10 1.47
CA PRO A 72 15.86 2.99 2.38
C PRO A 72 17.21 3.10 3.11
N GLU A 73 18.10 4.00 2.67
CA GLU A 73 19.36 4.30 3.37
C GLU A 73 19.12 4.97 4.72
N ASN A 74 17.97 5.66 4.88
CA ASN A 74 17.55 6.26 6.12
C ASN A 74 16.22 5.63 6.61
N ARG A 75 16.32 4.79 7.63
CA ARG A 75 15.17 4.05 8.18
C ARG A 75 14.06 4.94 8.78
N GLU A 76 14.38 6.20 9.12
CA GLU A 76 13.39 7.13 9.68
C GLU A 76 12.53 7.81 8.61
N ASP A 77 12.91 7.72 7.32
CA ASP A 77 12.24 8.40 6.21
C ASP A 77 10.94 7.70 5.79
N ILE A 78 10.12 7.33 6.78
CA ILE A 78 8.86 6.64 6.55
C ILE A 78 7.72 7.65 6.38
N LEU A 79 7.04 7.56 5.24
CA LEU A 79 5.74 8.15 4.98
C LEU A 79 4.68 7.14 5.37
N LYS A 80 3.81 7.51 6.33
CA LYS A 80 2.65 6.71 6.72
C LYS A 80 1.37 7.41 6.27
N ILE A 81 0.49 6.67 5.62
CA ILE A 81 -0.82 7.13 5.15
C ILE A 81 -1.90 6.22 5.74
N ASP A 82 -2.74 6.79 6.60
CA ASP A 82 -3.91 6.11 7.16
C ASP A 82 -5.15 6.53 6.36
N PHE A 83 -5.85 5.56 5.79
CA PHE A 83 -7.01 5.80 4.93
C PHE A 83 -8.06 4.70 5.04
N GLY A 84 -9.26 4.99 4.60
CA GLY A 84 -10.37 4.07 4.52
C GLY A 84 -11.26 4.41 3.35
N PHE A 85 -12.38 3.72 3.18
CA PHE A 85 -13.33 4.03 2.11
C PHE A 85 -13.86 5.48 2.17
N ASP A 86 -13.93 6.05 3.36
CA ASP A 86 -14.39 7.41 3.63
C ASP A 86 -13.33 8.51 3.39
N GLY A 87 -12.09 8.13 3.06
CA GLY A 87 -11.02 9.09 2.74
C GLY A 87 -9.71 8.85 3.46
N ILE A 88 -8.77 9.78 3.24
CA ILE A 88 -7.52 9.85 4.00
C ILE A 88 -7.83 10.41 5.39
N LYS A 89 -7.37 9.70 6.42
CA LYS A 89 -7.59 10.06 7.83
C LYS A 89 -6.39 10.81 8.40
N GLN A 90 -5.19 10.37 8.04
CA GLN A 90 -3.95 11.00 8.50
C GLN A 90 -2.80 10.70 7.55
N ILE A 91 -1.90 11.67 7.40
CA ILE A 91 -0.59 11.49 6.77
C ILE A 91 0.46 11.93 7.77
N SER A 92 1.51 11.12 7.93
CA SER A 92 2.67 11.46 8.73
C SER A 92 3.97 11.10 8.01
N TYR A 93 5.01 11.89 8.24
CA TYR A 93 6.36 11.64 7.75
C TYR A 93 7.35 11.77 8.90
N ARG A 94 8.26 10.79 9.06
CA ARG A 94 9.16 10.71 10.22
C ARG A 94 8.40 10.81 11.55
N ASN A 95 7.28 10.09 11.65
CA ASN A 95 6.38 10.09 12.82
C ASN A 95 5.78 11.47 13.19
N LYS A 96 5.83 12.45 12.28
CA LYS A 96 5.20 13.77 12.46
C LYS A 96 4.09 13.96 11.44
N LYS A 97 2.95 14.46 11.90
CA LYS A 97 1.84 14.84 11.01
C LYS A 97 2.32 15.86 9.98
N THR A 98 1.90 15.70 8.74
CA THR A 98 2.34 16.51 7.59
C THR A 98 1.20 16.86 6.66
N ASP A 99 1.39 17.92 5.87
CA ASP A 99 0.47 18.40 4.82
C ASP A 99 0.85 17.88 3.43
N ILE A 100 1.61 16.79 3.35
CA ILE A 100 1.96 16.15 2.08
C ILE A 100 0.69 15.81 1.34
N ARG A 101 0.61 16.22 0.06
CA ARG A 101 -0.53 15.91 -0.79
C ARG A 101 -0.41 14.51 -1.36
N VAL A 102 -1.47 13.74 -1.15
CA VAL A 102 -1.69 12.44 -1.77
C VAL A 102 -3.05 12.50 -2.44
N GLU A 103 -3.12 12.19 -3.71
CA GLU A 103 -4.41 12.04 -4.38
C GLU A 103 -5.02 10.71 -3.94
N TYR A 104 -6.30 10.71 -3.61
CA TYR A 104 -7.01 9.54 -3.16
C TYR A 104 -8.38 9.44 -3.81
N ARG A 105 -8.68 8.26 -4.34
CA ARG A 105 -9.96 7.96 -4.96
C ARG A 105 -10.49 6.61 -4.49
N PRO A 106 -11.47 6.58 -3.58
CA PRO A 106 -12.16 5.34 -3.24
C PRO A 106 -13.21 5.00 -4.31
N PHE A 107 -13.38 3.71 -4.59
CA PHE A 107 -14.48 3.22 -5.41
C PHE A 107 -14.92 1.83 -4.97
N LYS A 108 -16.17 1.47 -5.26
CA LYS A 108 -16.72 0.13 -5.05
C LYS A 108 -16.86 -0.56 -6.38
N SER A 109 -16.66 -1.85 -6.37
CA SER A 109 -16.92 -2.71 -7.51
C SER A 109 -17.50 -4.04 -7.05
N ASP A 110 -18.16 -4.73 -7.98
CA ASP A 110 -18.60 -6.08 -7.82
C ASP A 110 -18.23 -6.87 -9.09
N ASP A 111 -17.87 -8.12 -8.90
CA ASP A 111 -17.58 -9.07 -9.96
C ASP A 111 -17.97 -10.49 -9.52
N GLU A 112 -17.56 -11.50 -10.28
CA GLU A 112 -17.83 -12.89 -9.96
C GLU A 112 -17.23 -13.35 -8.62
N GLN A 113 -16.26 -12.62 -8.06
CA GLN A 113 -15.64 -12.88 -6.75
C GLN A 113 -16.40 -12.24 -5.59
N GLY A 114 -17.32 -11.31 -5.87
CA GLY A 114 -18.15 -10.62 -4.89
C GLY A 114 -17.91 -9.12 -4.82
N PHE A 115 -18.39 -8.51 -3.73
CA PHE A 115 -18.27 -7.07 -3.49
C PHE A 115 -16.92 -6.71 -2.89
N TYR A 116 -16.33 -5.66 -3.39
CA TYR A 116 -15.10 -5.09 -2.82
C TYR A 116 -15.07 -3.57 -2.96
N TRP A 117 -14.23 -2.94 -2.14
CA TRP A 117 -13.88 -1.55 -2.32
C TRP A 117 -12.39 -1.41 -2.61
N CYS A 118 -12.06 -0.38 -3.33
CA CYS A 118 -10.70 -0.05 -3.70
C CYS A 118 -10.34 1.34 -3.18
N GLY A 119 -9.10 1.51 -2.77
CA GLY A 119 -8.50 2.79 -2.49
C GLY A 119 -7.34 3.04 -3.45
N GLU A 120 -7.54 3.90 -4.45
CA GLU A 120 -6.46 4.32 -5.33
C GLU A 120 -5.75 5.53 -4.74
N LEU A 121 -4.44 5.40 -4.52
CA LEU A 121 -3.55 6.45 -4.01
C LEU A 121 -2.56 6.82 -5.10
N VAL A 122 -2.30 8.12 -5.28
CA VAL A 122 -1.24 8.60 -6.16
C VAL A 122 -0.33 9.53 -5.38
N LEU A 123 0.92 9.12 -5.25
CA LEU A 123 1.99 9.96 -4.73
C LEU A 123 2.76 10.57 -5.93
N LYS A 124 2.64 11.88 -6.07
CA LYS A 124 3.17 12.60 -7.23
C LYS A 124 4.70 12.61 -7.27
N ALA A 125 5.26 12.65 -8.47
CA ALA A 125 6.70 12.64 -8.72
C ALA A 125 7.45 13.77 -7.98
N ASP A 126 6.89 14.97 -7.95
CA ASP A 126 7.45 16.11 -7.22
C ASP A 126 7.46 15.88 -5.69
N THR A 127 6.41 15.27 -5.17
CA THR A 127 6.34 14.87 -3.75
C THR A 127 7.39 13.81 -3.43
N ILE A 128 7.54 12.82 -4.29
CA ILE A 128 8.56 11.76 -4.16
C ILE A 128 9.96 12.38 -4.15
N GLU A 129 10.26 13.25 -5.12
CA GLU A 129 11.55 13.93 -5.21
C GLU A 129 11.84 14.82 -3.99
N ASN A 130 10.82 15.51 -3.48
CA ASN A 130 10.96 16.34 -2.26
C ASN A 130 11.24 15.51 -1.00
N LEU A 131 10.67 14.28 -0.90
CA LEU A 131 10.86 13.41 0.26
C LEU A 131 12.17 12.62 0.23
N SER A 132 12.57 12.14 -0.96
CA SER A 132 13.70 11.22 -1.12
C SER A 132 14.95 11.86 -1.73
N GLY A 133 14.81 13.05 -2.34
CA GLY A 133 15.87 13.67 -3.16
C GLY A 133 16.08 12.97 -4.51
N LYS A 134 15.25 12.01 -4.87
CA LYS A 134 15.39 11.18 -6.07
C LYS A 134 14.04 10.97 -6.75
N LYS A 135 14.05 10.75 -8.06
CA LYS A 135 12.88 10.32 -8.84
C LYS A 135 12.77 8.79 -8.84
N LEU A 136 11.55 8.28 -9.00
CA LEU A 136 11.35 6.85 -9.24
C LEU A 136 11.58 6.55 -10.73
N GLU A 137 12.72 5.96 -11.00
CA GLU A 137 13.14 5.56 -12.34
C GLU A 137 13.51 4.07 -12.36
N GLU A 138 13.90 3.55 -13.52
CA GLU A 138 14.40 2.18 -13.64
C GLU A 138 15.52 1.92 -12.62
N ASN A 139 15.47 0.78 -11.94
CA ASN A 139 16.34 0.36 -10.85
C ASN A 139 16.21 1.19 -9.56
N SER A 140 15.25 2.10 -9.45
CA SER A 140 14.94 2.72 -8.16
C SER A 140 14.46 1.67 -7.17
N ILE A 141 14.88 1.84 -5.92
CA ILE A 141 14.55 0.95 -4.80
C ILE A 141 13.84 1.76 -3.73
N PHE A 142 12.74 1.23 -3.24
CA PHE A 142 12.06 1.74 -2.05
C PHE A 142 11.55 0.56 -1.21
N THR A 143 11.12 0.81 0.02
CA THR A 143 10.47 -0.21 0.83
C THR A 143 9.03 0.16 1.14
N LEU A 144 8.18 -0.85 1.26
CA LEU A 144 6.76 -0.68 1.50
C LEU A 144 6.23 -1.81 2.38
N ASN A 145 5.26 -1.47 3.22
CA ASN A 145 4.35 -2.41 3.87
C ASN A 145 2.95 -1.82 3.92
N MET A 146 1.96 -2.67 4.06
CA MET A 146 0.57 -2.26 4.27
C MET A 146 -0.10 -3.18 5.28
N THR A 147 -0.89 -2.60 6.17
CA THR A 147 -1.74 -3.34 7.09
C THR A 147 -3.18 -2.90 6.93
N GLN A 148 -4.11 -3.80 7.16
CA GLN A 148 -5.54 -3.51 7.27
C GLN A 148 -6.06 -3.94 8.62
N THR A 149 -6.75 -3.04 9.30
CA THR A 149 -7.43 -3.32 10.56
C THR A 149 -8.94 -3.26 10.34
N PHE A 150 -9.63 -4.32 10.70
CA PHE A 150 -11.07 -4.42 10.63
C PHE A 150 -11.75 -4.01 11.94
N ALA A 151 -13.03 -3.70 11.85
CA ALA A 151 -13.85 -3.33 13.00
C ALA A 151 -13.96 -4.43 14.09
N ASN A 152 -13.77 -5.69 13.71
CA ASN A 152 -13.76 -6.83 14.63
C ASN A 152 -12.39 -7.08 15.30
N GLY A 153 -11.38 -6.28 14.94
CA GLY A 153 -10.04 -6.39 15.49
C GLY A 153 -9.10 -7.31 14.68
N ASP A 154 -9.56 -7.90 13.58
CA ASP A 154 -8.69 -8.66 12.69
C ASP A 154 -7.71 -7.74 11.99
N VAL A 155 -6.47 -8.22 11.83
CA VAL A 155 -5.40 -7.50 11.15
C VAL A 155 -4.85 -8.35 10.02
N PHE A 156 -4.83 -7.77 8.82
CA PHE A 156 -4.14 -8.32 7.67
C PHE A 156 -2.87 -7.53 7.42
N VAL A 157 -1.82 -8.20 6.99
CA VAL A 157 -0.52 -7.60 6.72
C VAL A 157 0.02 -8.03 5.37
N LEU A 158 0.74 -7.13 4.71
CA LEU A 158 1.45 -7.45 3.49
C LEU A 158 2.75 -8.21 3.80
N PHE A 159 3.52 -7.72 4.79
CA PHE A 159 4.76 -8.33 5.25
C PHE A 159 4.84 -8.33 6.78
N GLY A 160 5.44 -9.38 7.35
CA GLY A 160 5.59 -9.57 8.79
C GLY A 160 4.45 -10.39 9.39
N ASN A 161 4.52 -10.60 10.69
CA ASN A 161 3.54 -11.38 11.44
C ASN A 161 2.98 -10.53 12.59
N PRO A 162 1.70 -10.09 12.53
CA PRO A 162 1.10 -9.24 13.55
C PRO A 162 0.88 -9.94 14.90
N GLU A 163 1.04 -11.27 14.98
CA GLU A 163 0.94 -12.03 16.24
C GLU A 163 2.27 -12.05 17.01
N GLU A 164 3.35 -11.52 16.47
CA GLU A 164 4.62 -11.37 17.18
C GLU A 164 4.54 -10.27 18.25
N GLU A 165 5.11 -10.52 19.44
CA GLU A 165 4.99 -9.65 20.63
C GLU A 165 5.40 -8.20 20.39
N ASN A 166 6.36 -7.95 19.49
CA ASN A 166 6.89 -6.61 19.20
C ASN A 166 6.66 -6.20 17.75
N PHE A 167 5.63 -6.75 17.09
CA PHE A 167 5.34 -6.42 15.69
C PHE A 167 5.14 -4.92 15.49
N LYS A 168 5.89 -4.39 14.52
CA LYS A 168 5.68 -3.06 13.94
C LYS A 168 5.76 -3.16 12.43
N ALA A 169 4.72 -2.69 11.76
CA ALA A 169 4.63 -2.77 10.31
C ALA A 169 5.78 -2.02 9.60
N GLU A 170 6.24 -0.92 10.20
CA GLU A 170 7.38 -0.13 9.70
C GLU A 170 8.71 -0.85 9.79
N ASP A 171 8.87 -1.82 10.70
CA ASP A 171 10.10 -2.62 10.83
C ASP A 171 10.08 -3.85 9.88
N CYS A 172 8.91 -4.16 9.29
CA CYS A 172 8.67 -5.30 8.41
C CYS A 172 8.45 -4.90 6.95
N MET A 173 8.87 -3.71 6.54
CA MET A 173 8.78 -3.30 5.13
C MET A 173 9.69 -4.12 4.24
N ASP A 174 9.18 -4.56 3.07
CA ASP A 174 9.97 -5.30 2.09
C ASP A 174 10.37 -4.41 0.90
N VAL A 175 11.36 -4.86 0.16
CA VAL A 175 12.00 -4.12 -0.92
C VAL A 175 11.20 -4.22 -2.21
N PHE A 176 10.97 -3.09 -2.85
CA PHE A 176 10.40 -2.95 -4.18
C PHE A 176 11.43 -2.37 -5.14
N VAL A 177 11.51 -2.94 -6.33
CA VAL A 177 12.42 -2.52 -7.40
C VAL A 177 11.60 -2.12 -8.61
N VAL A 178 11.89 -0.93 -9.14
CA VAL A 178 11.24 -0.40 -10.35
C VAL A 178 11.96 -0.91 -11.59
N LEU A 179 11.24 -1.53 -12.52
CA LEU A 179 11.73 -1.91 -13.84
C LEU A 179 10.89 -1.22 -14.92
N ASN A 180 11.48 -1.00 -16.10
CA ASN A 180 10.71 -0.52 -17.26
C ASN A 180 9.77 -1.65 -17.75
N TYR A 181 8.57 -1.24 -18.13
CA TYR A 181 7.53 -2.14 -18.70
C TYR A 181 7.78 -2.36 -20.19
#